data_4f9d2c4921848a23fae2a5a0a1072db0
#
_entry.id   4f9d2c4921848a23fae2a5a0a1072db0
#
_cell.length_a   1.000
_cell.length_b   1.000
_cell.length_c   1.000
_cell.angle_alpha   90.00
_cell.angle_beta   90.00
_cell.angle_gamma   90.00
#
_symmetry.space_group_name_H-M   'P 1'
#
loop_
_entity.id
_entity.type
_entity.pdbx_description
1 polymer ?
#
loop_
_entity_poly.entity_id
_entity_poly.type
_entity_poly.pdbx_seq_one_letter_code
_entity_poly.pdbx_strand_id
1 'polypeptide(L)'
;MSALTMRGAAAVVGVSELHYRRGEAPAGELRMALEAILAACSDAGISPRELDGFVSYAGGGHDGAVIGGALRVDDVRWSNMMWGGGGGTVAAAINNAAVAIAAGQADCVVVYRAMAQADTGRLGYAKYHYGPHFLAHGVGSPAQVCALRTQRLLEHDGVPRETMRALVLAAYRHAQNNPTAQGYGKPLDEATYESSRLITEPFHLYDCSRESDGAVAVVLVSADRAKSLRPDPAYVLAGAQGAPGGYSSIIDNDDQYATAGFAGTAGRPGVADRLWAAAGLGPDDVDVVQVYENFSGPAVAALIDHGLAPSGPAAGEVLTVDNLTAGVGKLPVNTSGGNIADSFVNGMGLAVEAVRQIRGTSTNPVAHAKTSLFIGGPMAPLVSSTLFAHEDVL
;
A
#
# COMPACT_ATOMS: atom_id res chain seq x y z
N MET A 1 -6.81 -23.58 25.17
CA MET A 1 -5.86 -22.63 24.55
C MET A 1 -6.72 -21.58 23.83
N SER A 2 -6.62 -20.30 24.17
CA SER A 2 -7.28 -19.25 23.38
C SER A 2 -6.69 -19.27 21.98
N ALA A 3 -7.51 -19.08 20.96
CA ALA A 3 -6.99 -18.98 19.58
C ALA A 3 -5.97 -17.85 19.50
N LEU A 4 -4.82 -18.09 18.87
CA LEU A 4 -3.84 -17.06 18.61
C LEU A 4 -4.51 -15.97 17.74
N THR A 5 -4.51 -14.74 18.22
CA THR A 5 -5.05 -13.60 17.46
C THR A 5 -3.96 -12.60 17.15
N MET A 6 -3.99 -12.03 15.95
CA MET A 6 -3.10 -10.95 15.55
C MET A 6 -3.59 -9.59 16.09
N ARG A 7 -4.88 -9.48 16.46
CA ARG A 7 -5.52 -8.24 16.87
C ARG A 7 -4.74 -7.56 18.01
N GLY A 8 -4.13 -6.42 17.70
CA GLY A 8 -3.37 -5.63 18.66
C GLY A 8 -2.14 -6.31 19.27
N ALA A 9 -1.73 -7.49 18.78
CA ALA A 9 -0.59 -8.24 19.32
C ALA A 9 0.77 -7.61 19.00
N ALA A 10 0.84 -6.86 17.91
CA ALA A 10 2.04 -6.17 17.45
C ALA A 10 1.74 -4.72 17.10
N ALA A 11 2.75 -3.87 17.22
CA ALA A 11 2.63 -2.46 16.84
C ALA A 11 3.90 -1.99 16.11
N VAL A 12 3.70 -1.02 15.22
CA VAL A 12 4.78 -0.31 14.53
C VAL A 12 5.36 0.74 15.48
N VAL A 13 6.65 0.65 15.71
CA VAL A 13 7.42 1.55 16.59
C VAL A 13 8.41 2.41 15.83
N GLY A 14 8.84 2.02 14.64
CA GLY A 14 9.77 2.78 13.82
C GLY A 14 9.38 2.78 12.36
N VAL A 15 9.56 3.92 11.69
CA VAL A 15 9.32 4.08 10.26
C VAL A 15 10.40 4.94 9.62
N SER A 16 10.67 4.69 8.35
CA SER A 16 11.55 5.55 7.56
C SER A 16 11.24 5.48 6.08
N GLU A 17 11.56 6.54 5.38
CA GLU A 17 11.44 6.64 3.92
C GLU A 17 12.64 7.39 3.35
N LEU A 18 13.18 6.86 2.26
CA LEU A 18 14.17 7.50 1.40
C LEU A 18 13.54 7.64 0.03
N HIS A 19 13.34 8.86 -0.43
CA HIS A 19 12.72 9.15 -1.72
C HIS A 19 13.69 9.88 -2.64
N TYR A 20 13.86 9.34 -3.84
CA TYR A 20 14.67 9.94 -4.90
C TYR A 20 13.88 9.93 -6.21
N ARG A 21 14.08 10.92 -7.05
CA ARG A 21 13.63 10.81 -8.43
C ARG A 21 14.38 9.68 -9.12
N ARG A 22 13.74 9.07 -10.10
CA ARG A 22 14.33 7.99 -10.87
C ARG A 22 15.69 8.37 -11.43
N GLY A 23 16.75 7.65 -11.05
CA GLY A 23 18.13 7.88 -11.44
C GLY A 23 18.88 8.89 -10.58
N GLU A 24 18.28 9.40 -9.51
CA GLU A 24 18.94 10.34 -8.59
C GLU A 24 19.35 9.67 -7.26
N ALA A 25 19.07 8.37 -7.08
CA ALA A 25 19.51 7.65 -5.90
C ALA A 25 21.04 7.61 -5.81
N PRO A 26 21.63 7.93 -4.63
CA PRO A 26 23.08 7.97 -4.46
C PRO A 26 23.71 6.58 -4.36
N ALA A 27 22.90 5.52 -4.31
CA ALA A 27 23.35 4.15 -4.07
C ALA A 27 22.38 3.11 -4.62
N GLY A 28 22.85 1.87 -4.76
CA GLY A 28 22.02 0.72 -5.15
C GLY A 28 21.07 0.25 -4.03
N GLU A 29 20.17 -0.65 -4.37
CA GLU A 29 19.06 -1.12 -3.51
C GLU A 29 19.51 -1.59 -2.13
N LEU A 30 20.58 -2.41 -2.04
CA LEU A 30 21.07 -2.94 -0.76
C LEU A 30 21.43 -1.81 0.22
N ARG A 31 22.18 -0.83 -0.25
CA ARG A 31 22.60 0.27 0.61
C ARG A 31 21.41 1.13 1.01
N MET A 32 20.50 1.44 0.10
CA MET A 32 19.28 2.18 0.42
C MET A 32 18.42 1.42 1.44
N ALA A 33 18.27 0.10 1.28
CA ALA A 33 17.55 -0.73 2.24
C ALA A 33 18.17 -0.67 3.64
N LEU A 34 19.50 -0.80 3.74
CA LEU A 34 20.21 -0.71 5.01
C LEU A 34 20.07 0.68 5.66
N GLU A 35 20.20 1.76 4.89
CA GLU A 35 20.02 3.13 5.38
C GLU A 35 18.58 3.35 5.89
N ALA A 36 17.57 2.86 5.16
CA ALA A 36 16.16 2.94 5.61
C ALA A 36 15.94 2.13 6.89
N ILE A 37 16.48 0.92 6.99
CA ILE A 37 16.35 0.09 8.20
C ILE A 37 17.02 0.77 9.41
N LEU A 38 18.23 1.31 9.24
CA LEU A 38 18.93 2.05 10.29
C LEU A 38 18.12 3.27 10.75
N ALA A 39 17.54 4.01 9.83
CA ALA A 39 16.71 5.17 10.14
C ALA A 39 15.40 4.75 10.87
N ALA A 40 14.76 3.65 10.48
CA ALA A 40 13.57 3.13 11.16
C ALA A 40 13.89 2.63 12.57
N CYS A 41 15.06 1.99 12.78
CA CYS A 41 15.52 1.61 14.11
C CYS A 41 15.80 2.85 14.99
N SER A 42 16.36 3.91 14.39
CA SER A 42 16.58 5.19 15.09
C SER A 42 15.26 5.86 15.49
N ASP A 43 14.23 5.84 14.61
CA ASP A 43 12.88 6.35 14.95
C ASP A 43 12.24 5.53 16.08
N ALA A 44 12.48 4.22 16.11
CA ALA A 44 12.03 3.33 17.19
C ALA A 44 12.81 3.46 18.49
N GLY A 45 13.98 4.11 18.49
CA GLY A 45 14.88 4.17 19.63
C GLY A 45 15.54 2.84 20.01
N ILE A 46 15.75 1.94 19.04
CA ILE A 46 16.34 0.61 19.24
C ILE A 46 17.66 0.47 18.48
N SER A 47 18.50 -0.47 18.93
CA SER A 47 19.68 -0.88 18.18
C SER A 47 19.27 -1.75 16.98
N PRO A 48 19.86 -1.57 15.78
CA PRO A 48 19.64 -2.48 14.66
C PRO A 48 19.99 -3.95 14.97
N ARG A 49 20.86 -4.20 15.97
CA ARG A 49 21.24 -5.54 16.41
C ARG A 49 20.12 -6.29 17.12
N GLU A 50 19.10 -5.57 17.60
CA GLU A 50 17.91 -6.15 18.24
C GLU A 50 16.91 -6.73 17.23
N LEU A 51 17.11 -6.48 15.93
CA LEU A 51 16.27 -7.07 14.87
C LEU A 51 16.57 -8.57 14.81
N ASP A 52 15.54 -9.39 14.90
CA ASP A 52 15.59 -10.85 14.79
C ASP A 52 14.64 -11.41 13.73
N GLY A 53 13.82 -10.54 13.12
CA GLY A 53 12.89 -10.87 12.05
C GLY A 53 13.00 -9.94 10.84
N PHE A 54 12.95 -10.49 9.62
CA PHE A 54 13.10 -9.76 8.36
C PHE A 54 12.03 -10.15 7.37
N VAL A 55 11.31 -9.16 6.84
CA VAL A 55 10.28 -9.40 5.81
C VAL A 55 10.45 -8.44 4.67
N SER A 56 10.37 -8.97 3.44
CA SER A 56 10.24 -8.17 2.23
C SER A 56 9.22 -8.81 1.29
N TYR A 57 8.97 -8.20 0.14
CA TYR A 57 7.96 -8.67 -0.81
C TYR A 57 8.33 -8.32 -2.25
N ALA A 58 7.59 -8.89 -3.19
CA ALA A 58 7.72 -8.62 -4.63
C ALA A 58 9.09 -8.96 -5.22
N GLY A 59 9.79 -9.97 -4.68
CA GLY A 59 11.05 -10.44 -5.23
C GLY A 59 12.20 -9.43 -5.11
N GLY A 60 12.23 -8.63 -4.04
CA GLY A 60 13.35 -7.73 -3.74
C GLY A 60 14.67 -8.49 -3.63
N GLY A 61 15.76 -7.91 -4.13
CA GLY A 61 17.05 -8.59 -4.31
C GLY A 61 17.82 -8.96 -3.04
N HIS A 62 17.32 -8.60 -1.86
CA HIS A 62 18.08 -8.75 -0.61
C HIS A 62 17.22 -9.43 0.45
N ASP A 63 17.53 -10.68 0.74
CA ASP A 63 16.88 -11.47 1.78
C ASP A 63 17.32 -11.07 3.20
N GLY A 64 16.60 -11.59 4.21
CA GLY A 64 16.86 -11.29 5.60
C GLY A 64 18.24 -11.71 6.08
N ALA A 65 18.86 -12.76 5.52
CA ALA A 65 20.19 -13.20 5.90
C ALA A 65 21.27 -12.21 5.42
N VAL A 66 21.12 -11.68 4.19
CA VAL A 66 22.03 -10.64 3.65
C VAL A 66 21.92 -9.36 4.48
N ILE A 67 20.70 -8.89 4.74
CA ILE A 67 20.43 -7.68 5.52
C ILE A 67 20.92 -7.88 6.96
N GLY A 68 20.56 -8.97 7.62
CA GLY A 68 20.96 -9.29 8.99
C GLY A 68 22.48 -9.38 9.15
N GLY A 69 23.16 -10.03 8.20
CA GLY A 69 24.61 -10.11 8.17
C GLY A 69 25.28 -8.73 8.03
N ALA A 70 24.75 -7.87 7.16
CA ALA A 70 25.26 -6.51 6.97
C ALA A 70 25.06 -5.63 8.22
N LEU A 71 23.92 -5.76 8.90
CA LEU A 71 23.60 -5.05 10.16
C LEU A 71 24.29 -5.65 11.38
N ARG A 72 24.90 -6.84 11.26
CA ARG A 72 25.52 -7.59 12.36
C ARG A 72 24.54 -7.86 13.49
N VAL A 73 23.31 -8.29 13.14
CA VAL A 73 22.33 -8.71 14.14
C VAL A 73 22.86 -9.93 14.92
N ASP A 74 22.40 -10.09 16.15
CA ASP A 74 22.89 -11.17 17.01
C ASP A 74 22.31 -12.53 16.60
N ASP A 75 21.06 -12.55 16.10
CA ASP A 75 20.38 -13.75 15.58
C ASP A 75 19.34 -13.38 14.51
N VAL A 76 19.14 -14.22 13.51
CA VAL A 76 18.05 -14.15 12.57
C VAL A 76 17.10 -15.31 12.87
N ARG A 77 16.10 -15.07 13.70
CA ARG A 77 15.13 -16.10 14.12
C ARG A 77 14.05 -16.34 13.08
N TRP A 78 13.74 -15.31 12.28
CA TRP A 78 12.67 -15.40 11.30
C TRP A 78 12.95 -14.54 10.06
N SER A 79 12.68 -15.08 8.90
CA SER A 79 12.80 -14.36 7.63
C SER A 79 11.72 -14.82 6.66
N ASN A 80 11.08 -13.88 5.98
CA ASN A 80 10.05 -14.19 4.98
C ASN A 80 10.14 -13.26 3.77
N MET A 81 9.88 -13.82 2.60
CA MET A 81 9.71 -13.11 1.33
C MET A 81 8.30 -13.38 0.81
N MET A 82 7.45 -12.35 0.76
CA MET A 82 6.10 -12.49 0.22
C MET A 82 6.14 -12.53 -1.29
N TRP A 83 5.84 -13.69 -1.87
CA TRP A 83 5.84 -13.93 -3.30
C TRP A 83 4.50 -13.57 -3.95
N GLY A 84 4.56 -13.25 -5.25
CA GLY A 84 3.40 -12.94 -6.08
C GLY A 84 2.88 -11.53 -5.89
N GLY A 85 2.09 -11.05 -6.83
CA GLY A 85 1.29 -9.86 -6.68
C GLY A 85 1.99 -8.49 -6.63
N GLY A 86 3.30 -8.40 -6.76
CA GLY A 86 3.97 -7.10 -6.68
C GLY A 86 3.54 -6.30 -5.44
N GLY A 87 2.99 -5.10 -5.62
CA GLY A 87 2.46 -4.28 -4.54
C GLY A 87 1.25 -4.87 -3.80
N GLY A 88 0.61 -5.90 -4.35
CA GLY A 88 -0.51 -6.59 -3.69
C GLY A 88 -0.14 -7.28 -2.39
N THR A 89 1.12 -7.62 -2.19
CA THR A 89 1.62 -8.28 -0.97
C THR A 89 2.26 -7.32 0.04
N VAL A 90 2.21 -6.01 -0.18
CA VAL A 90 2.83 -5.03 0.72
C VAL A 90 2.18 -5.02 2.12
N ALA A 91 0.86 -4.98 2.21
CA ALA A 91 0.16 -5.07 3.49
C ALA A 91 0.30 -6.48 4.09
N ALA A 92 0.35 -7.52 3.25
CA ALA A 92 0.62 -8.88 3.70
C ALA A 92 1.99 -9.03 4.38
N ALA A 93 3.01 -8.32 3.94
CA ALA A 93 4.32 -8.33 4.59
C ALA A 93 4.24 -7.83 6.04
N ILE A 94 3.48 -6.76 6.29
CA ILE A 94 3.20 -6.23 7.63
C ILE A 94 2.38 -7.22 8.46
N ASN A 95 1.33 -7.79 7.86
CA ASN A 95 0.50 -8.79 8.53
C ASN A 95 1.31 -10.04 8.94
N ASN A 96 2.21 -10.49 8.08
CA ASN A 96 3.10 -11.61 8.37
C ASN A 96 4.09 -11.29 9.50
N ALA A 97 4.65 -10.08 9.57
CA ALA A 97 5.47 -9.63 10.68
C ALA A 97 4.69 -9.66 12.00
N ALA A 98 3.46 -9.13 11.99
CA ALA A 98 2.59 -9.13 13.17
C ALA A 98 2.22 -10.56 13.63
N VAL A 99 1.97 -11.47 12.70
CA VAL A 99 1.70 -12.89 13.00
C VAL A 99 2.94 -13.58 13.57
N ALA A 100 4.14 -13.32 13.02
CA ALA A 100 5.38 -13.90 13.53
C ALA A 100 5.64 -13.46 14.98
N ILE A 101 5.42 -12.19 15.30
CA ILE A 101 5.52 -11.64 16.67
C ILE A 101 4.47 -12.29 17.58
N ALA A 102 3.20 -12.31 17.17
CA ALA A 102 2.12 -12.91 17.96
C ALA A 102 2.35 -14.41 18.23
N ALA A 103 3.01 -15.11 17.32
CA ALA A 103 3.37 -16.52 17.45
C ALA A 103 4.68 -16.77 18.20
N GLY A 104 5.40 -15.73 18.65
CA GLY A 104 6.68 -15.83 19.32
C GLY A 104 7.84 -16.33 18.47
N GLN A 105 7.70 -16.22 17.12
CA GLN A 105 8.76 -16.61 16.18
C GLN A 105 9.85 -15.56 16.10
N ALA A 106 9.51 -14.29 16.31
CA ALA A 106 10.43 -13.16 16.41
C ALA A 106 9.91 -12.14 17.42
N ASP A 107 10.80 -11.30 17.94
CA ASP A 107 10.47 -10.26 18.92
C ASP A 107 10.55 -8.84 18.34
N CYS A 108 11.36 -8.66 17.28
CA CYS A 108 11.57 -7.37 16.62
C CYS A 108 11.75 -7.57 15.11
N VAL A 109 10.72 -7.25 14.36
CA VAL A 109 10.67 -7.53 12.92
C VAL A 109 10.73 -6.24 12.11
N VAL A 110 11.63 -6.20 11.11
CA VAL A 110 11.63 -5.14 10.11
C VAL A 110 10.98 -5.61 8.81
N VAL A 111 10.02 -4.83 8.31
CA VAL A 111 9.46 -4.94 6.97
C VAL A 111 10.09 -3.86 6.12
N TYR A 112 10.68 -4.22 4.98
CA TYR A 112 11.44 -3.27 4.16
C TYR A 112 11.25 -3.51 2.66
N ARG A 113 11.42 -2.45 1.89
CA ARG A 113 11.48 -2.48 0.44
C ARG A 113 12.46 -1.41 -0.05
N ALA A 114 13.30 -1.76 -1.02
CA ALA A 114 14.12 -0.82 -1.76
C ALA A 114 13.91 -1.03 -3.27
N MET A 115 14.02 0.04 -4.03
CA MET A 115 13.89 0.03 -5.49
C MET A 115 14.88 1.03 -6.10
N ALA A 116 15.72 0.54 -7.01
CA ALA A 116 16.54 1.33 -7.91
C ALA A 116 15.99 1.16 -9.33
N GLN A 117 14.87 1.79 -9.63
CA GLN A 117 14.15 1.59 -10.90
C GLN A 117 14.95 2.10 -12.10
N ALA A 118 15.92 2.99 -11.88
CA ALA A 118 16.84 3.42 -12.91
C ALA A 118 17.68 2.25 -13.47
N ASP A 119 18.04 1.29 -12.62
CA ASP A 119 18.89 0.16 -12.97
C ASP A 119 18.14 -0.93 -13.73
N THR A 120 16.83 -1.04 -13.53
CA THR A 120 15.98 -2.11 -14.11
C THR A 120 15.23 -1.70 -15.37
N GLY A 121 15.36 -0.46 -15.81
CA GLY A 121 14.59 0.09 -16.92
C GLY A 121 13.21 0.60 -16.48
N ARG A 122 12.43 1.09 -17.45
CA ARG A 122 11.08 1.60 -17.17
C ARG A 122 10.08 0.45 -17.04
N LEU A 123 9.24 0.49 -16.01
CA LEU A 123 8.17 -0.50 -15.79
C LEU A 123 7.20 -0.58 -16.98
N GLY A 124 6.94 0.53 -17.66
CA GLY A 124 6.07 0.56 -18.84
C GLY A 124 6.61 -0.23 -20.04
N TYR A 125 7.91 -0.52 -20.07
CA TYR A 125 8.56 -1.36 -21.09
C TYR A 125 8.96 -2.75 -20.59
N ALA A 126 8.70 -3.04 -19.32
CA ALA A 126 8.92 -4.38 -18.79
C ALA A 126 8.02 -5.38 -19.54
N LYS A 127 8.63 -6.39 -20.16
CA LYS A 127 7.89 -7.46 -20.83
C LYS A 127 7.39 -8.45 -19.80
N TYR A 128 6.13 -8.30 -19.43
CA TYR A 128 5.45 -9.29 -18.61
C TYR A 128 4.86 -10.39 -19.50
N HIS A 129 5.03 -11.63 -19.10
CA HIS A 129 4.49 -12.79 -19.81
C HIS A 129 3.11 -13.16 -19.23
N TYR A 130 2.08 -12.45 -19.68
CA TYR A 130 0.69 -12.73 -19.28
C TYR A 130 0.05 -13.92 -20.02
N GLY A 131 0.81 -14.58 -20.89
CA GLY A 131 0.33 -15.69 -21.71
C GLY A 131 -0.11 -15.30 -23.12
N PRO A 132 -0.34 -16.32 -23.99
CA PRO A 132 -0.58 -16.09 -25.40
C PRO A 132 -1.89 -15.35 -25.69
N HIS A 133 -2.92 -15.50 -24.87
CA HIS A 133 -4.20 -14.81 -25.04
C HIS A 133 -4.05 -13.29 -24.93
N PHE A 134 -3.30 -12.79 -23.94
CA PHE A 134 -3.04 -11.36 -23.81
C PHE A 134 -2.10 -10.86 -24.90
N LEU A 135 -1.04 -11.62 -25.21
CA LEU A 135 -0.06 -11.21 -26.22
C LEU A 135 -0.68 -11.12 -27.63
N ALA A 136 -1.62 -11.98 -27.96
CA ALA A 136 -2.35 -11.93 -29.24
C ALA A 136 -3.12 -10.60 -29.45
N HIS A 137 -3.47 -9.92 -28.35
CA HIS A 137 -4.14 -8.62 -28.34
C HIS A 137 -3.19 -7.46 -28.03
N GLY A 138 -1.88 -7.69 -28.02
CA GLY A 138 -0.87 -6.66 -27.74
C GLY A 138 -0.80 -6.24 -26.26
N VAL A 139 -1.40 -6.99 -25.34
CA VAL A 139 -1.37 -6.70 -23.90
C VAL A 139 -0.11 -7.29 -23.28
N GLY A 140 0.83 -6.42 -22.92
CA GLY A 140 2.15 -6.82 -22.40
C GLY A 140 2.62 -5.99 -21.20
N SER A 141 1.78 -5.10 -20.66
CA SER A 141 2.16 -4.26 -19.50
C SER A 141 1.10 -4.27 -18.40
N PRO A 142 1.49 -4.01 -17.14
CA PRO A 142 0.54 -3.86 -16.03
C PRO A 142 -0.51 -2.77 -16.28
N ALA A 143 -0.12 -1.66 -16.93
CA ALA A 143 -1.03 -0.60 -17.28
C ALA A 143 -2.17 -1.09 -18.16
N GLN A 144 -1.86 -1.89 -19.20
CA GLN A 144 -2.86 -2.42 -20.12
C GLN A 144 -3.80 -3.41 -19.43
N VAL A 145 -3.28 -4.30 -18.57
CA VAL A 145 -4.13 -5.24 -17.81
C VAL A 145 -5.07 -4.50 -16.86
N CYS A 146 -4.55 -3.52 -16.12
CA CYS A 146 -5.38 -2.70 -15.24
C CYS A 146 -6.38 -1.84 -16.03
N ALA A 147 -6.00 -1.36 -17.21
CA ALA A 147 -6.87 -0.58 -18.10
C ALA A 147 -8.09 -1.38 -18.53
N LEU A 148 -7.91 -2.64 -18.96
CA LEU A 148 -9.04 -3.51 -19.35
C LEU A 148 -10.06 -3.66 -18.20
N ARG A 149 -9.57 -3.86 -16.97
CA ARG A 149 -10.43 -4.00 -15.79
C ARG A 149 -11.08 -2.67 -15.40
N THR A 150 -10.34 -1.58 -15.51
CA THR A 150 -10.87 -0.24 -15.27
C THR A 150 -11.93 0.13 -16.30
N GLN A 151 -11.73 -0.22 -17.57
CA GLN A 151 -12.73 0.03 -18.61
C GLN A 151 -14.05 -0.70 -18.29
N ARG A 152 -13.98 -1.95 -17.81
CA ARG A 152 -15.17 -2.65 -17.31
C ARG A 152 -15.84 -1.89 -16.15
N LEU A 153 -15.07 -1.42 -15.16
CA LEU A 153 -15.60 -0.64 -14.04
C LEU A 153 -16.36 0.61 -14.51
N LEU A 154 -15.84 1.30 -15.53
CA LEU A 154 -16.46 2.52 -16.07
C LEU A 154 -17.67 2.20 -16.93
N GLU A 155 -17.54 1.29 -17.91
CA GLU A 155 -18.56 1.07 -18.94
C GLU A 155 -19.65 0.10 -18.50
N HIS A 156 -19.29 -0.99 -17.82
CA HIS A 156 -20.23 -2.02 -17.43
C HIS A 156 -20.86 -1.72 -16.07
N ASP A 157 -20.03 -1.34 -15.09
CA ASP A 157 -20.50 -1.09 -13.72
C ASP A 157 -20.98 0.36 -13.54
N GLY A 158 -20.69 1.23 -14.51
CA GLY A 158 -21.19 2.61 -14.56
C GLY A 158 -20.53 3.56 -13.56
N VAL A 159 -19.36 3.24 -13.05
CA VAL A 159 -18.61 4.14 -12.17
C VAL A 159 -18.14 5.37 -12.96
N PRO A 160 -18.43 6.60 -12.51
CA PRO A 160 -18.04 7.79 -13.24
C PRO A 160 -16.52 7.96 -13.35
N ARG A 161 -16.00 8.32 -14.51
CA ARG A 161 -14.58 8.57 -14.76
C ARG A 161 -14.01 9.66 -13.83
N GLU A 162 -14.85 10.61 -13.45
CA GLU A 162 -14.50 11.70 -12.55
C GLU A 162 -13.98 11.21 -11.18
N THR A 163 -14.32 10.00 -10.76
CA THR A 163 -13.83 9.38 -9.54
C THR A 163 -12.31 9.15 -9.58
N MET A 164 -11.79 8.74 -10.75
CA MET A 164 -10.36 8.57 -10.98
C MET A 164 -9.63 9.91 -10.89
N ARG A 165 -10.14 10.93 -11.60
CA ARG A 165 -9.62 12.28 -11.56
C ARG A 165 -9.65 12.86 -10.15
N ALA A 166 -10.74 12.65 -9.40
CA ALA A 166 -10.88 13.12 -8.04
C ALA A 166 -9.78 12.56 -7.12
N LEU A 167 -9.51 11.25 -7.21
CA LEU A 167 -8.44 10.61 -6.46
C LEU A 167 -7.06 11.21 -6.80
N VAL A 168 -6.77 11.42 -8.06
CA VAL A 168 -5.51 12.02 -8.52
C VAL A 168 -5.36 13.46 -8.03
N LEU A 169 -6.39 14.29 -8.18
CA LEU A 169 -6.35 15.69 -7.75
C LEU A 169 -6.23 15.82 -6.24
N ALA A 170 -6.90 14.97 -5.46
CA ALA A 170 -6.74 14.92 -4.00
C ALA A 170 -5.30 14.55 -3.60
N ALA A 171 -4.71 13.54 -4.24
CA ALA A 171 -3.31 13.14 -4.01
C ALA A 171 -2.35 14.30 -4.30
N TYR A 172 -2.52 15.00 -5.42
CA TYR A 172 -1.71 16.19 -5.74
C TYR A 172 -1.93 17.36 -4.79
N ARG A 173 -3.15 17.53 -4.27
CA ARG A 173 -3.46 18.53 -3.24
C ARG A 173 -2.70 18.22 -1.94
N HIS A 174 -2.68 16.96 -1.50
CA HIS A 174 -1.91 16.51 -0.35
C HIS A 174 -0.39 16.69 -0.55
N ALA A 175 0.12 16.35 -1.73
CA ALA A 175 1.54 16.50 -2.06
C ALA A 175 2.04 17.95 -1.94
N GLN A 176 1.17 18.98 -2.04
CA GLN A 176 1.60 20.37 -1.85
C GLN A 176 2.03 20.68 -0.41
N ASN A 177 1.58 19.91 0.57
CA ASN A 177 1.97 20.04 1.97
C ASN A 177 3.10 19.08 2.38
N ASN A 178 3.52 18.18 1.48
CA ASN A 178 4.58 17.20 1.74
C ASN A 178 5.87 17.58 0.98
N PRO A 179 6.86 18.21 1.65
CA PRO A 179 8.09 18.67 0.97
C PRO A 179 8.92 17.58 0.33
N THR A 180 8.75 16.31 0.75
CA THR A 180 9.47 15.16 0.18
C THR A 180 8.78 14.56 -1.03
N ALA A 181 7.51 14.92 -1.27
CA ALA A 181 6.76 14.42 -2.41
C ALA A 181 7.31 14.95 -3.74
N GLN A 182 7.37 14.10 -4.76
CA GLN A 182 7.80 14.51 -6.11
C GLN A 182 6.87 15.53 -6.76
N GLY A 183 5.60 15.54 -6.34
CA GLY A 183 4.59 16.51 -6.72
C GLY A 183 4.64 17.84 -5.97
N TYR A 184 5.46 17.97 -4.94
CA TYR A 184 5.60 19.19 -4.15
C TYR A 184 5.97 20.39 -5.03
N GLY A 185 5.29 21.52 -4.85
CA GLY A 185 5.45 22.71 -5.67
C GLY A 185 4.94 22.58 -7.11
N LYS A 186 4.20 21.51 -7.44
CA LYS A 186 3.63 21.24 -8.76
C LYS A 186 2.13 20.94 -8.62
N PRO A 187 1.30 21.92 -8.29
CA PRO A 187 -0.13 21.70 -8.18
C PRO A 187 -0.71 21.21 -9.51
N LEU A 188 -1.71 20.35 -9.42
CA LEU A 188 -2.41 19.79 -10.57
C LEU A 188 -3.86 20.26 -10.56
N ASP A 189 -4.31 20.85 -11.67
CA ASP A 189 -5.70 21.18 -11.90
C ASP A 189 -6.38 20.22 -12.90
N GLU A 190 -7.69 20.30 -12.98
CA GLU A 190 -8.50 19.46 -13.86
C GLU A 190 -8.12 19.63 -15.35
N ALA A 191 -7.89 20.86 -15.81
CA ALA A 191 -7.55 21.14 -17.19
C ALA A 191 -6.20 20.49 -17.59
N THR A 192 -5.22 20.56 -16.71
CA THR A 192 -3.91 19.92 -16.88
C THR A 192 -4.03 18.39 -16.87
N TYR A 193 -4.85 17.84 -15.97
CA TYR A 193 -5.11 16.40 -15.93
C TYR A 193 -5.73 15.94 -17.24
N GLU A 194 -6.84 16.55 -17.70
CA GLU A 194 -7.58 16.15 -18.90
C GLU A 194 -6.77 16.32 -20.19
N SER A 195 -5.95 17.36 -20.29
CA SER A 195 -5.08 17.59 -21.46
C SER A 195 -3.81 16.74 -21.48
N SER A 196 -3.54 15.97 -20.42
CA SER A 196 -2.36 15.13 -20.37
C SER A 196 -2.47 13.95 -21.33
N ARG A 197 -1.29 13.47 -21.81
CA ARG A 197 -1.27 12.38 -22.78
C ARG A 197 -1.85 11.08 -22.22
N LEU A 198 -2.55 10.33 -23.06
CA LEU A 198 -2.95 8.96 -22.78
C LEU A 198 -1.72 8.04 -22.69
N ILE A 199 -1.71 7.17 -21.71
CA ILE A 199 -0.75 6.07 -21.58
C ILE A 199 -1.36 4.80 -22.19
N THR A 200 -2.57 4.47 -21.79
CA THR A 200 -3.43 3.43 -22.35
C THR A 200 -4.86 3.72 -21.87
N GLU A 201 -5.83 3.72 -22.77
CA GLU A 201 -7.23 4.00 -22.42
C GLU A 201 -7.69 3.09 -21.25
N PRO A 202 -8.29 3.60 -20.15
CA PRO A 202 -8.71 4.98 -19.93
C PRO A 202 -7.68 5.86 -19.20
N PHE A 203 -6.43 5.43 -18.99
CA PHE A 203 -5.42 6.10 -18.16
C PHE A 203 -4.67 7.21 -18.90
N HIS A 204 -4.74 8.40 -18.35
CA HIS A 204 -3.85 9.50 -18.66
C HIS A 204 -2.52 9.41 -17.90
N LEU A 205 -1.59 10.31 -18.19
CA LEU A 205 -0.28 10.37 -17.54
C LEU A 205 -0.38 10.44 -16.01
N TYR A 206 -1.31 11.25 -15.50
CA TYR A 206 -1.48 11.46 -14.06
C TYR A 206 -2.25 10.35 -13.36
N ASP A 207 -2.90 9.44 -14.09
CA ASP A 207 -3.50 8.23 -13.54
C ASP A 207 -2.48 7.17 -13.16
N CYS A 208 -1.22 7.34 -13.57
CA CYS A 208 -0.16 6.36 -13.38
C CYS A 208 0.79 6.80 -12.26
N SER A 209 1.19 5.87 -11.39
CA SER A 209 2.23 6.09 -10.39
C SER A 209 3.55 6.52 -11.03
N ARG A 210 4.32 7.31 -10.30
CA ARG A 210 5.62 7.79 -10.76
C ARG A 210 6.71 6.77 -10.46
N GLU A 211 7.49 6.42 -11.48
CA GLU A 211 8.72 5.66 -11.25
C GLU A 211 9.70 6.50 -10.43
N SER A 212 10.14 5.98 -9.29
CA SER A 212 11.10 6.60 -8.38
C SER A 212 12.09 5.59 -7.84
N ASP A 213 13.23 6.05 -7.37
CA ASP A 213 14.16 5.25 -6.59
C ASP A 213 13.92 5.54 -5.11
N GLY A 214 14.21 4.60 -4.23
CA GLY A 214 14.05 4.80 -2.80
C GLY A 214 14.06 3.53 -1.98
N ALA A 215 13.93 3.71 -0.68
CA ALA A 215 13.76 2.61 0.26
C ALA A 215 12.86 3.03 1.42
N VAL A 216 12.12 2.08 1.94
CA VAL A 216 11.20 2.27 3.06
C VAL A 216 11.37 1.11 4.03
N ALA A 217 11.34 1.39 5.32
CA ALA A 217 11.37 0.38 6.36
C ALA A 217 10.37 0.70 7.48
N VAL A 218 9.78 -0.37 8.05
CA VAL A 218 8.83 -0.32 9.16
C VAL A 218 9.25 -1.36 10.19
N VAL A 219 9.42 -0.96 11.45
CA VAL A 219 9.82 -1.84 12.56
C VAL A 219 8.61 -2.14 13.43
N LEU A 220 8.36 -3.43 13.68
CA LEU A 220 7.29 -3.92 14.53
C LEU A 220 7.88 -4.67 15.72
N VAL A 221 7.22 -4.53 16.87
CA VAL A 221 7.48 -5.29 18.10
C VAL A 221 6.16 -5.73 18.73
N SER A 222 6.21 -6.55 19.79
CA SER A 222 5.01 -6.88 20.57
C SER A 222 4.35 -5.64 21.17
N ALA A 223 3.04 -5.70 21.40
CA ALA A 223 2.27 -4.59 21.99
C ALA A 223 2.84 -4.11 23.32
N ASP A 224 3.25 -5.04 24.19
CA ASP A 224 3.82 -4.71 25.50
C ASP A 224 5.15 -3.96 25.35
N ARG A 225 6.01 -4.41 24.46
CA ARG A 225 7.28 -3.73 24.19
C ARG A 225 7.06 -2.36 23.55
N ALA A 226 6.09 -2.23 22.65
CA ALA A 226 5.79 -0.97 21.97
C ALA A 226 5.49 0.17 22.95
N LYS A 227 4.69 -0.10 23.98
CA LYS A 227 4.35 0.88 25.02
C LYS A 227 5.57 1.40 25.80
N SER A 228 6.63 0.59 25.92
CA SER A 228 7.86 1.01 26.58
C SER A 228 8.80 1.82 25.67
N LEU A 229 8.66 1.71 24.36
CA LEU A 229 9.51 2.37 23.38
C LEU A 229 8.98 3.75 22.99
N ARG A 230 7.66 3.88 22.86
CA ARG A 230 7.04 5.15 22.44
C ARG A 230 5.60 5.31 22.93
N PRO A 231 5.14 6.56 23.15
CA PRO A 231 3.79 6.82 23.64
C PRO A 231 2.68 6.63 22.59
N ASP A 232 3.02 6.63 21.31
CA ASP A 232 2.10 6.68 20.16
C ASP A 232 2.36 5.56 19.12
N PRO A 233 2.48 4.26 19.54
CA PRO A 233 2.66 3.18 18.60
C PRO A 233 1.39 2.96 17.77
N ALA A 234 1.56 2.60 16.49
CA ALA A 234 0.43 2.21 15.64
C ALA A 234 0.24 0.68 15.71
N TYR A 235 -0.82 0.23 16.32
CA TYR A 235 -1.12 -1.19 16.48
C TYR A 235 -1.65 -1.80 15.19
N VAL A 236 -1.26 -3.03 14.88
CA VAL A 236 -1.87 -3.82 13.82
C VAL A 236 -3.16 -4.43 14.37
N LEU A 237 -4.30 -3.81 14.06
CA LEU A 237 -5.60 -4.24 14.56
C LEU A 237 -6.08 -5.49 13.84
N ALA A 238 -6.02 -5.48 12.51
CA ALA A 238 -6.41 -6.59 11.66
C ALA A 238 -5.64 -6.59 10.35
N GLY A 239 -5.58 -7.75 9.71
CA GLY A 239 -5.02 -7.90 8.38
C GLY A 239 -5.65 -9.07 7.64
N ALA A 240 -5.78 -8.93 6.33
CA ALA A 240 -6.24 -9.98 5.44
C ALA A 240 -5.46 -9.96 4.14
N GLN A 241 -5.32 -11.14 3.51
CA GLN A 241 -4.65 -11.30 2.23
C GLN A 241 -5.26 -12.46 1.45
N GLY A 242 -5.10 -12.45 0.14
CA GLY A 242 -5.55 -13.56 -0.71
C GLY A 242 -5.88 -13.14 -2.12
N ALA A 243 -6.70 -13.95 -2.75
CA ALA A 243 -7.25 -13.74 -4.08
C ALA A 243 -8.70 -14.24 -4.11
N PRO A 244 -9.54 -13.76 -5.04
CA PRO A 244 -10.85 -14.35 -5.30
C PRO A 244 -10.74 -15.83 -5.69
N GLY A 245 -11.80 -16.59 -5.46
CA GLY A 245 -11.87 -17.99 -5.89
C GLY A 245 -11.76 -18.12 -7.41
N GLY A 246 -11.13 -19.21 -7.88
CA GLY A 246 -10.90 -19.42 -9.31
C GLY A 246 -9.75 -18.61 -9.90
N TYR A 247 -8.91 -18.03 -9.04
CA TYR A 247 -7.76 -17.26 -9.46
C TYR A 247 -6.77 -18.10 -10.28
N SER A 248 -6.43 -17.60 -11.46
CA SER A 248 -5.24 -17.97 -12.20
C SER A 248 -4.29 -16.77 -12.32
N SER A 249 -3.03 -16.99 -12.70
CA SER A 249 -2.10 -15.91 -13.01
C SER A 249 -2.57 -15.03 -14.18
N ILE A 250 -3.57 -15.51 -14.89
CA ILE A 250 -4.29 -14.88 -15.98
C ILE A 250 -5.71 -14.67 -15.48
N ILE A 251 -6.26 -13.51 -15.69
CA ILE A 251 -7.63 -13.18 -15.30
C ILE A 251 -8.58 -13.87 -16.27
N ASP A 252 -9.11 -15.02 -15.87
CA ASP A 252 -9.87 -15.91 -16.77
C ASP A 252 -11.37 -15.91 -16.53
N ASN A 253 -11.85 -15.22 -15.48
CA ASN A 253 -13.27 -15.23 -15.18
C ASN A 253 -13.83 -13.82 -14.95
N ASP A 254 -15.13 -13.68 -15.21
CA ASP A 254 -15.86 -12.42 -15.09
C ASP A 254 -15.83 -11.84 -13.69
N ASP A 255 -15.86 -12.68 -12.66
CA ASP A 255 -15.84 -12.24 -11.26
C ASP A 255 -14.54 -11.50 -10.90
N GLN A 256 -13.40 -11.91 -11.48
CA GLN A 256 -12.13 -11.24 -11.25
C GLN A 256 -12.05 -9.87 -11.94
N TYR A 257 -12.73 -9.69 -13.07
CA TYR A 257 -12.80 -8.39 -13.73
C TYR A 257 -13.72 -7.41 -13.01
N ALA A 258 -14.72 -7.91 -12.28
CA ALA A 258 -15.70 -7.08 -11.59
C ALA A 258 -15.18 -6.40 -10.32
N THR A 259 -14.02 -6.80 -9.81
CA THR A 259 -13.50 -6.32 -8.51
C THR A 259 -12.03 -5.93 -8.62
N ALA A 260 -11.53 -5.22 -7.60
CA ALA A 260 -10.10 -4.99 -7.43
C ALA A 260 -9.35 -6.20 -6.83
N GLY A 261 -10.07 -7.27 -6.47
CA GLY A 261 -9.56 -8.50 -5.88
C GLY A 261 -9.85 -8.64 -4.38
N PHE A 262 -10.52 -7.67 -3.75
CA PHE A 262 -10.82 -7.71 -2.31
C PHE A 262 -12.24 -8.17 -2.02
N ALA A 263 -13.17 -7.98 -2.93
CA ALA A 263 -14.55 -8.44 -2.77
C ALA A 263 -14.65 -9.97 -2.80
N GLY A 264 -15.64 -10.49 -2.10
CA GLY A 264 -15.99 -11.92 -2.12
C GLY A 264 -16.66 -12.35 -3.42
N THR A 265 -16.69 -13.64 -3.66
CA THR A 265 -17.45 -14.28 -4.73
C THR A 265 -18.54 -15.17 -4.12
N ALA A 266 -19.51 -15.58 -4.94
CA ALA A 266 -20.70 -16.34 -4.54
C ALA A 266 -20.51 -17.27 -3.32
N GLY A 267 -20.95 -16.83 -2.14
CA GLY A 267 -20.90 -17.58 -0.89
C GLY A 267 -19.52 -17.70 -0.22
N ARG A 268 -18.51 -16.95 -0.69
CA ARG A 268 -17.17 -16.94 -0.10
C ARG A 268 -16.74 -15.49 0.25
N PRO A 269 -16.41 -15.22 1.53
CA PRO A 269 -15.96 -13.90 1.94
C PRO A 269 -14.65 -13.53 1.27
N GLY A 270 -14.57 -12.30 0.78
CA GLY A 270 -13.38 -11.71 0.19
C GLY A 270 -12.31 -11.32 1.20
N VAL A 271 -11.29 -10.63 0.72
CA VAL A 271 -10.23 -10.09 1.58
C VAL A 271 -10.79 -8.97 2.46
N ALA A 272 -11.63 -8.08 1.89
CA ALA A 272 -12.27 -7.00 2.64
C ALA A 272 -13.21 -7.55 3.74
N ASP A 273 -14.07 -8.52 3.40
CA ASP A 273 -14.98 -9.13 4.39
C ASP A 273 -14.23 -9.75 5.58
N ARG A 274 -13.13 -10.45 5.28
CA ARG A 274 -12.27 -11.08 6.30
C ARG A 274 -11.52 -10.05 7.14
N LEU A 275 -11.13 -8.93 6.55
CA LEU A 275 -10.51 -7.82 7.28
C LEU A 275 -11.50 -7.26 8.29
N TRP A 276 -12.71 -6.91 7.86
CA TRP A 276 -13.74 -6.34 8.71
C TRP A 276 -14.16 -7.31 9.83
N ALA A 277 -14.33 -8.58 9.51
CA ALA A 277 -14.63 -9.61 10.51
C ALA A 277 -13.51 -9.75 11.55
N ALA A 278 -12.25 -9.68 11.15
CA ALA A 278 -11.11 -9.77 12.08
C ALA A 278 -10.96 -8.48 12.91
N ALA A 279 -11.27 -7.33 12.34
CA ALA A 279 -11.22 -6.04 13.03
C ALA A 279 -12.37 -5.85 14.03
N GLY A 280 -13.53 -6.48 13.80
CA GLY A 280 -14.76 -6.17 14.52
C GLY A 280 -15.25 -4.73 14.26
N LEU A 281 -14.86 -4.15 13.13
CA LEU A 281 -15.19 -2.81 12.66
C LEU A 281 -15.74 -2.91 11.24
N GLY A 282 -16.24 -1.79 10.71
CA GLY A 282 -16.71 -1.65 9.34
C GLY A 282 -16.10 -0.45 8.60
N PRO A 283 -16.51 -0.23 7.34
CA PRO A 283 -16.03 0.91 6.56
C PRO A 283 -16.27 2.27 7.21
N ASP A 284 -17.37 2.42 7.93
CA ASP A 284 -17.75 3.67 8.61
C ASP A 284 -16.87 3.99 9.84
N ASP A 285 -16.09 3.03 10.32
CA ASP A 285 -15.19 3.17 11.47
C ASP A 285 -13.77 3.56 11.05
N VAL A 286 -13.54 3.85 9.75
CA VAL A 286 -12.22 4.19 9.21
C VAL A 286 -12.07 5.70 9.09
N ASP A 287 -11.06 6.27 9.79
CA ASP A 287 -10.79 7.71 9.78
C ASP A 287 -10.00 8.16 8.55
N VAL A 288 -9.09 7.31 8.05
CA VAL A 288 -8.23 7.63 6.90
C VAL A 288 -7.81 6.39 6.13
N VAL A 289 -7.65 6.51 4.83
CA VAL A 289 -7.32 5.40 3.93
C VAL A 289 -6.05 5.70 3.14
N GLN A 290 -5.15 4.72 3.12
CA GLN A 290 -4.00 4.72 2.23
C GLN A 290 -4.20 3.56 1.24
N VAL A 291 -4.56 3.87 0.00
CA VAL A 291 -4.79 2.86 -1.04
C VAL A 291 -3.65 2.87 -2.05
N TYR A 292 -3.12 1.70 -2.35
CA TYR A 292 -2.08 1.55 -3.36
C TYR A 292 -2.65 1.87 -4.75
N GLU A 293 -2.18 2.96 -5.33
CA GLU A 293 -2.53 3.39 -6.66
C GLU A 293 -1.31 3.31 -7.60
N ASN A 294 -1.07 2.12 -8.16
CA ASN A 294 -0.24 2.02 -9.36
C ASN A 294 -0.93 2.73 -10.53
N PHE A 295 -2.27 2.67 -10.55
CA PHE A 295 -3.16 3.43 -11.42
C PHE A 295 -4.41 3.85 -10.64
N SER A 296 -5.03 4.96 -11.02
CA SER A 296 -6.20 5.52 -10.32
C SER A 296 -7.42 4.59 -10.35
N GLY A 297 -7.72 3.94 -11.47
CA GLY A 297 -8.86 3.04 -11.61
C GLY A 297 -8.86 1.86 -10.64
N PRO A 298 -7.75 1.09 -10.53
CA PRO A 298 -7.61 0.06 -9.50
C PRO A 298 -7.86 0.54 -8.08
N ALA A 299 -7.37 1.74 -7.73
CA ALA A 299 -7.60 2.32 -6.41
C ALA A 299 -9.07 2.64 -6.16
N VAL A 300 -9.77 3.21 -7.14
CA VAL A 300 -11.23 3.44 -7.08
C VAL A 300 -11.98 2.12 -6.86
N ALA A 301 -11.66 1.08 -7.62
CA ALA A 301 -12.26 -0.24 -7.45
C ALA A 301 -11.99 -0.83 -6.05
N ALA A 302 -10.79 -0.61 -5.48
CA ALA A 302 -10.45 -1.09 -4.15
C ALA A 302 -11.23 -0.36 -3.04
N LEU A 303 -11.49 0.93 -3.17
CA LEU A 303 -12.34 1.67 -2.25
C LEU A 303 -13.78 1.13 -2.27
N ILE A 304 -14.29 0.78 -3.46
CA ILE A 304 -15.61 0.15 -3.63
C ILE A 304 -15.63 -1.25 -3.01
N ASP A 305 -14.64 -2.09 -3.28
CA ASP A 305 -14.53 -3.46 -2.75
C ASP A 305 -14.51 -3.49 -1.20
N HIS A 306 -13.96 -2.44 -0.56
CA HIS A 306 -13.94 -2.31 0.91
C HIS A 306 -15.21 -1.68 1.49
N GLY A 307 -16.20 -1.29 0.64
CA GLY A 307 -17.41 -0.63 1.07
C GLY A 307 -17.25 0.84 1.48
N LEU A 308 -16.11 1.47 1.17
CA LEU A 308 -15.82 2.88 1.44
C LEU A 308 -16.52 3.83 0.46
N ALA A 309 -16.93 3.32 -0.67
CA ALA A 309 -17.76 3.99 -1.65
C ALA A 309 -18.78 3.00 -2.24
N PRO A 310 -19.97 3.46 -2.65
CA PRO A 310 -20.93 2.62 -3.30
C PRO A 310 -20.44 2.19 -4.69
N SER A 311 -20.98 1.10 -5.23
CA SER A 311 -20.73 0.69 -6.61
C SER A 311 -21.58 1.52 -7.60
N GLY A 312 -21.19 1.49 -8.87
CA GLY A 312 -21.94 2.13 -9.95
C GLY A 312 -21.90 3.67 -9.91
N PRO A 313 -22.92 4.33 -10.50
CA PRO A 313 -22.94 5.80 -10.64
C PRO A 313 -22.87 6.57 -9.32
N ALA A 314 -23.38 6.01 -8.23
CA ALA A 314 -23.37 6.62 -6.92
C ALA A 314 -21.93 6.77 -6.32
N ALA A 315 -20.94 6.06 -6.86
CA ALA A 315 -19.54 6.26 -6.49
C ALA A 315 -19.09 7.72 -6.70
N GLY A 316 -19.61 8.39 -7.73
CA GLY A 316 -19.31 9.79 -8.03
C GLY A 316 -19.78 10.79 -6.96
N GLU A 317 -20.76 10.43 -6.16
CA GLU A 317 -21.24 11.29 -5.07
C GLU A 317 -20.30 11.25 -3.85
N VAL A 318 -19.57 10.15 -3.66
CA VAL A 318 -18.64 9.93 -2.56
C VAL A 318 -17.21 10.25 -2.95
N LEU A 319 -16.75 9.75 -4.10
CA LEU A 319 -15.38 9.92 -4.56
C LEU A 319 -15.18 11.26 -5.27
N THR A 320 -15.28 12.33 -4.52
CA THR A 320 -15.03 13.71 -4.97
C THR A 320 -13.72 14.25 -4.42
N VAL A 321 -13.11 15.22 -5.08
CA VAL A 321 -11.83 15.82 -4.65
C VAL A 321 -11.90 16.29 -3.19
N ASP A 322 -12.98 16.99 -2.84
CA ASP A 322 -13.13 17.55 -1.49
C ASP A 322 -13.34 16.46 -0.46
N ASN A 323 -14.15 15.43 -0.75
CA ASN A 323 -14.39 14.34 0.20
C ASN A 323 -13.13 13.47 0.43
N LEU A 324 -12.25 13.37 -0.57
CA LEU A 324 -10.98 12.63 -0.48
C LEU A 324 -9.82 13.45 0.12
N THR A 325 -10.03 14.76 0.40
CA THR A 325 -8.99 15.65 0.91
C THR A 325 -9.01 15.71 2.44
N ALA A 326 -7.88 15.48 3.09
CA ALA A 326 -7.70 15.61 4.53
C ALA A 326 -8.04 17.02 5.04
N GLY A 327 -8.75 17.09 6.15
CA GLY A 327 -9.20 18.35 6.75
C GLY A 327 -10.38 19.02 6.02
N VAL A 328 -10.87 18.44 4.93
CA VAL A 328 -12.01 18.93 4.15
C VAL A 328 -13.15 17.90 4.14
N GLY A 329 -12.86 16.71 3.67
CA GLY A 329 -13.85 15.65 3.50
C GLY A 329 -13.88 14.62 4.65
N LYS A 330 -14.73 13.61 4.47
CA LYS A 330 -14.95 12.55 5.45
C LYS A 330 -14.21 11.25 5.12
N LEU A 331 -13.70 11.11 3.91
CA LEU A 331 -12.95 9.95 3.45
C LEU A 331 -11.57 10.37 2.93
N PRO A 332 -10.66 10.87 3.79
CA PRO A 332 -9.32 11.26 3.36
C PRO A 332 -8.55 10.06 2.79
N VAL A 333 -8.01 10.21 1.57
CA VAL A 333 -7.29 9.15 0.87
C VAL A 333 -5.91 9.63 0.44
N ASN A 334 -4.86 8.79 0.70
CA ASN A 334 -3.49 9.02 0.23
C ASN A 334 -2.93 10.39 0.65
N THR A 335 -2.91 10.59 1.95
CA THR A 335 -2.65 11.88 2.58
C THR A 335 -1.20 12.37 2.47
N SER A 336 -0.23 11.53 2.06
CA SER A 336 1.13 11.97 1.68
C SER A 336 1.23 12.47 0.24
N GLY A 337 0.24 12.14 -0.60
CA GLY A 337 0.28 12.24 -2.06
C GLY A 337 0.34 10.88 -2.76
N GLY A 338 0.49 9.78 -2.01
CA GLY A 338 0.44 8.41 -2.50
C GLY A 338 1.55 8.04 -3.49
N ASN A 339 1.35 6.98 -4.23
CA ASN A 339 2.30 6.56 -5.29
C ASN A 339 2.24 7.49 -6.53
N ILE A 340 1.11 8.18 -6.73
CA ILE A 340 0.88 9.05 -7.89
C ILE A 340 1.58 10.39 -7.74
N ALA A 341 1.51 11.02 -6.58
CA ALA A 341 2.03 12.36 -6.38
C ALA A 341 3.23 12.44 -5.41
N ASP A 342 3.40 11.48 -4.50
CA ASP A 342 4.56 11.42 -3.62
C ASP A 342 5.68 10.57 -4.24
N SER A 343 5.78 9.28 -3.92
CA SER A 343 6.81 8.40 -4.45
C SER A 343 6.34 6.96 -4.56
N PHE A 344 6.92 6.23 -5.50
CA PHE A 344 6.60 4.83 -5.72
C PHE A 344 7.76 3.92 -5.28
N VAL A 345 7.69 3.42 -4.05
CA VAL A 345 8.55 2.33 -3.56
C VAL A 345 7.68 1.09 -3.33
N ASN A 346 7.02 0.67 -4.41
CA ASN A 346 6.10 -0.46 -4.46
C ASN A 346 5.03 -0.44 -3.35
N GLY A 347 4.54 0.77 -3.00
CA GLY A 347 3.46 1.02 -2.06
C GLY A 347 3.85 1.08 -0.58
N MET A 348 5.11 0.84 -0.21
CA MET A 348 5.50 0.80 1.21
C MET A 348 5.41 2.16 1.90
N GLY A 349 5.59 3.28 1.18
CA GLY A 349 5.39 4.63 1.71
C GLY A 349 3.98 4.88 2.23
N LEU A 350 2.97 4.25 1.60
CA LEU A 350 1.58 4.32 2.08
C LEU A 350 1.39 3.69 3.47
N ALA A 351 2.14 2.63 3.78
CA ALA A 351 2.13 2.05 5.13
C ALA A 351 2.74 3.00 6.16
N VAL A 352 3.81 3.70 5.79
CA VAL A 352 4.42 4.73 6.65
C VAL A 352 3.45 5.87 6.90
N GLU A 353 2.76 6.32 5.85
CA GLU A 353 1.76 7.37 5.99
C GLU A 353 0.57 6.91 6.85
N ALA A 354 0.11 5.66 6.71
CA ALA A 354 -0.92 5.11 7.59
C ALA A 354 -0.51 5.16 9.07
N VAL A 355 0.74 4.84 9.37
CA VAL A 355 1.31 4.94 10.72
C VAL A 355 1.43 6.39 11.19
N ARG A 356 1.87 7.31 10.31
CA ARG A 356 1.97 8.75 10.63
C ARG A 356 0.62 9.37 10.99
N GLN A 357 -0.45 8.91 10.36
CA GLN A 357 -1.81 9.36 10.68
C GLN A 357 -2.20 8.96 12.12
N ILE A 358 -1.96 7.71 12.53
CA ILE A 358 -2.20 7.27 13.91
C ILE A 358 -1.35 8.04 14.92
N ARG A 359 -0.10 8.39 14.55
CA ARG A 359 0.84 9.16 15.39
C ARG A 359 0.57 10.68 15.38
N GLY A 360 -0.29 11.18 14.50
CA GLY A 360 -0.51 12.61 14.31
C GLY A 360 0.70 13.36 13.73
N THR A 361 1.59 12.65 13.03
CA THR A 361 2.83 13.21 12.44
C THR A 361 2.80 13.35 10.92
N SER A 362 1.65 13.10 10.29
CA SER A 362 1.44 13.32 8.86
C SER A 362 1.55 14.81 8.50
N THR A 363 1.98 15.09 7.27
CA THR A 363 1.96 16.46 6.71
C THR A 363 0.55 16.96 6.37
N ASN A 364 -0.42 16.03 6.28
CA ASN A 364 -1.85 16.32 6.12
C ASN A 364 -2.63 15.53 7.20
N PRO A 365 -2.52 15.93 8.47
CA PRO A 365 -3.08 15.14 9.57
C PRO A 365 -4.60 15.15 9.53
N VAL A 366 -5.20 13.98 9.72
CA VAL A 366 -6.62 13.83 10.03
C VAL A 366 -6.79 13.98 11.54
N ALA A 367 -7.55 14.97 11.97
CA ALA A 367 -7.68 15.29 13.40
C ALA A 367 -8.27 14.09 14.16
N HIS A 368 -7.58 13.66 15.21
CA HIS A 368 -8.01 12.55 16.08
C HIS A 368 -8.18 11.20 15.37
N ALA A 369 -7.46 10.95 14.28
CA ALA A 369 -7.51 9.66 13.60
C ALA A 369 -7.09 8.53 14.55
N LYS A 370 -7.99 7.57 14.73
CA LYS A 370 -7.78 6.38 15.57
C LYS A 370 -7.65 5.11 14.74
N THR A 371 -8.08 5.16 13.49
CA THR A 371 -8.02 4.05 12.54
C THR A 371 -7.43 4.52 11.21
N SER A 372 -6.55 3.74 10.64
CA SER A 372 -5.94 4.00 9.34
C SER A 372 -5.89 2.71 8.54
N LEU A 373 -6.67 2.65 7.46
CA LEU A 373 -6.71 1.49 6.57
C LEU A 373 -5.64 1.62 5.50
N PHE A 374 -4.80 0.60 5.38
CA PHE A 374 -3.85 0.43 4.29
C PHE A 374 -4.28 -0.69 3.36
N ILE A 375 -4.52 -0.36 2.09
CA ILE A 375 -4.96 -1.28 1.03
C ILE A 375 -3.81 -1.46 0.05
N GLY A 376 -3.30 -2.69 -0.08
CA GLY A 376 -2.15 -3.03 -0.92
C GLY A 376 -2.53 -3.63 -2.27
N GLY A 377 -2.02 -3.05 -3.35
CA GLY A 377 -1.95 -3.55 -4.71
C GLY A 377 -3.24 -4.08 -5.34
N PRO A 378 -4.27 -3.25 -5.49
CA PRO A 378 -5.50 -3.65 -6.17
C PRO A 378 -5.24 -4.15 -7.59
N MET A 379 -6.05 -5.07 -8.05
CA MET A 379 -5.95 -5.77 -9.34
C MET A 379 -4.67 -6.60 -9.52
N ALA A 380 -3.85 -6.74 -8.46
CA ALA A 380 -2.74 -7.67 -8.45
C ALA A 380 -3.23 -9.13 -8.29
N PRO A 381 -2.38 -10.12 -8.62
CA PRO A 381 -2.71 -11.53 -8.42
C PRO A 381 -3.07 -11.92 -6.99
N LEU A 382 -2.39 -11.36 -6.03
CA LEU A 382 -2.70 -11.44 -4.61
C LEU A 382 -2.88 -10.01 -4.09
N VAL A 383 -3.88 -9.80 -3.27
CA VAL A 383 -4.17 -8.51 -2.65
C VAL A 383 -4.13 -8.64 -1.13
N SER A 384 -3.91 -7.53 -0.44
CA SER A 384 -3.85 -7.53 1.01
C SER A 384 -4.24 -6.19 1.59
N SER A 385 -4.75 -6.21 2.83
CA SER A 385 -5.08 -5.00 3.57
C SER A 385 -4.65 -5.15 5.02
N THR A 386 -4.30 -4.02 5.64
CA THR A 386 -3.95 -3.90 7.06
C THR A 386 -4.71 -2.73 7.64
N LEU A 387 -5.37 -2.93 8.77
CA LEU A 387 -5.97 -1.87 9.56
C LEU A 387 -5.05 -1.56 10.74
N PHE A 388 -4.51 -0.36 10.76
CA PHE A 388 -3.79 0.18 11.91
C PHE A 388 -4.73 0.92 12.84
N ALA A 389 -4.43 0.90 14.13
CA ALA A 389 -5.23 1.58 15.12
C ALA A 389 -4.39 2.21 16.23
N HIS A 390 -4.96 3.25 16.85
CA HIS A 390 -4.55 3.76 18.15
C HIS A 390 -4.97 2.77 19.26
N GLU A 391 -4.31 2.82 20.42
CA GLU A 391 -4.61 1.90 21.53
C GLU A 391 -6.06 1.97 22.02
N ASP A 392 -6.72 3.10 21.88
CA ASP A 392 -8.13 3.29 22.27
C ASP A 392 -9.13 2.39 21.52
N VAL A 393 -8.70 1.77 20.40
CA VAL A 393 -9.56 0.92 19.54
C VAL A 393 -9.30 -0.57 19.72
N LEU A 394 -8.35 -0.97 20.56
CA LEU A 394 -7.92 -2.37 20.75
C LEU A 394 -8.95 -3.29 21.43
#